data_9f6bfb87a422e3a281e5e715d85907df
#
_entry.id   9f6bfb87a422e3a281e5e715d85907df
#
_cell.length_a   1.000
_cell.length_b   1.000
_cell.length_c   1.000
_cell.angle_alpha   90.00
_cell.angle_beta   90.00
_cell.angle_gamma   90.00
#
_symmetry.space_group_name_H-M   'P 1'
#
loop_
_entity.id
_entity.type
_entity.pdbx_description
1 polymer ?
#
loop_
_entity_poly.entity_id
_entity_poly.type
_entity_poly.pdbx_seq_one_letter_code
_entity_poly.pdbx_strand_id
1 'polypeptide(L)'
;MNRQGRADAVDQKMAVRLLPEEALTALGSWWVRNEQTYPDGTPGAHAVVYAPARWAPITPWPAGLAPTSHAGDARVSRAEVTGIVADGLRREAFREALIATYVWGKGKSGTPGGSGPSTLGKILAAANLDAVLAASVTALCERGAVDAYTVLHKAVPGFGPSFFTKFLYFAGQALPTAPDPRPLILDRVLSLRLRALAAALGRETGVDPEGTVAAWVWAEWDWTPHRYDVYLSFMHAAARQIAGTPAWPSGATPDLLECALFGGAWRATG
;
A
#
# COMPACT_ATOMS: atom_id res chain seq x y z
N MET A 1 -0.45 -27.56 18.10
CA MET A 1 -0.66 -26.85 16.84
C MET A 1 0.69 -26.37 16.34
N ASN A 2 1.02 -26.58 15.05
CA ASN A 2 2.27 -26.08 14.48
C ASN A 2 2.21 -24.56 14.26
N ARG A 3 3.34 -23.94 13.83
CA ARG A 3 3.44 -22.48 13.69
C ARG A 3 2.44 -21.92 12.65
N GLN A 4 2.26 -22.60 11.51
CA GLN A 4 1.31 -22.19 10.49
C GLN A 4 -0.13 -22.27 11.01
N GLY A 5 -0.53 -23.36 11.66
CA GLY A 5 -1.89 -23.47 12.22
C GLY A 5 -2.19 -22.41 13.30
N ARG A 6 -1.17 -21.94 14.05
CA ARG A 6 -1.34 -20.78 14.96
C ARG A 6 -1.53 -19.49 14.18
N ALA A 7 -0.80 -19.31 13.06
CA ALA A 7 -0.97 -18.15 12.19
C ALA A 7 -2.39 -18.10 11.62
N ASP A 8 -2.88 -19.20 11.07
CA ASP A 8 -4.22 -19.30 10.51
C ASP A 8 -5.30 -19.01 11.58
N ALA A 9 -5.09 -19.49 12.81
CA ALA A 9 -6.01 -19.22 13.93
C ALA A 9 -6.01 -17.73 14.34
N VAL A 10 -4.87 -17.05 14.32
CA VAL A 10 -4.79 -15.59 14.57
C VAL A 10 -5.47 -14.83 13.46
N ASP A 11 -5.19 -15.17 12.19
CA ASP A 11 -5.80 -14.52 11.02
C ASP A 11 -7.33 -14.66 11.04
N GLN A 12 -7.84 -15.85 11.38
CA GLN A 12 -9.28 -16.08 11.52
C GLN A 12 -9.90 -15.21 12.63
N LYS A 13 -9.21 -15.07 13.77
CA LYS A 13 -9.69 -14.18 14.85
C LYS A 13 -9.66 -12.73 14.44
N MET A 14 -8.63 -12.28 13.72
CA MET A 14 -8.57 -10.94 13.15
C MET A 14 -9.73 -10.69 12.18
N ALA A 15 -10.03 -11.65 11.29
CA ALA A 15 -11.11 -11.54 10.32
C ALA A 15 -12.51 -11.48 10.96
N VAL A 16 -12.71 -12.14 12.10
CA VAL A 16 -13.99 -12.12 12.84
C VAL A 16 -14.13 -10.85 13.67
N ARG A 17 -13.07 -10.45 14.37
CA ARG A 17 -13.13 -9.34 15.33
C ARG A 17 -12.97 -7.98 14.68
N LEU A 18 -12.17 -7.91 13.61
CA LEU A 18 -11.81 -6.69 12.90
C LEU A 18 -11.15 -5.64 13.80
N LEU A 19 -11.54 -4.36 13.67
CA LEU A 19 -11.00 -3.27 14.47
C LEU A 19 -11.70 -3.21 15.83
N PRO A 20 -10.96 -3.03 16.94
CA PRO A 20 -11.55 -2.83 18.26
C PRO A 20 -12.19 -1.44 18.40
N GLU A 21 -13.06 -1.27 19.39
CA GLU A 21 -13.85 -0.03 19.63
C GLU A 21 -12.96 1.22 19.73
N GLU A 22 -11.84 1.11 20.44
CA GLU A 22 -10.89 2.21 20.55
C GLU A 22 -10.26 2.62 19.21
N ALA A 23 -10.11 1.66 18.28
CA ALA A 23 -9.64 1.97 16.92
C ALA A 23 -10.72 2.71 16.13
N LEU A 24 -11.97 2.28 16.22
CA LEU A 24 -13.09 2.94 15.55
C LEU A 24 -13.25 4.39 16.04
N THR A 25 -13.17 4.60 17.36
CA THR A 25 -13.20 5.93 17.98
C THR A 25 -12.05 6.82 17.52
N ALA A 26 -10.82 6.28 17.51
CA ALA A 26 -9.63 7.02 17.10
C ALA A 26 -9.66 7.40 15.61
N LEU A 27 -10.14 6.49 14.76
CA LEU A 27 -10.32 6.71 13.32
C LEU A 27 -11.41 7.74 13.05
N GLY A 28 -12.53 7.70 13.75
CA GLY A 28 -13.57 8.73 13.67
C GLY A 28 -13.03 10.11 14.08
N SER A 29 -12.26 10.18 15.16
CA SER A 29 -11.58 11.41 15.57
C SER A 29 -10.54 11.89 14.55
N TRP A 30 -9.83 10.97 13.88
CA TRP A 30 -8.93 11.32 12.78
C TRP A 30 -9.71 11.90 11.60
N TRP A 31 -10.85 11.30 11.23
CA TRP A 31 -11.71 11.80 10.16
C TRP A 31 -12.13 13.23 10.39
N VAL A 32 -12.72 13.54 11.54
CA VAL A 32 -13.15 14.91 11.89
C VAL A 32 -12.06 15.96 11.69
N ARG A 33 -10.80 15.60 11.95
CA ARG A 33 -9.66 16.50 11.73
C ARG A 33 -9.19 16.59 10.27
N ASN A 34 -9.62 15.66 9.42
CA ASN A 34 -9.11 15.52 8.05
C ASN A 34 -10.19 15.60 6.98
N GLU A 35 -11.48 15.77 7.34
CA GLU A 35 -12.61 15.81 6.40
C GLU A 35 -12.45 16.88 5.32
N GLN A 36 -11.89 18.05 5.66
CA GLN A 36 -11.62 19.11 4.69
C GLN A 36 -10.51 18.76 3.70
N THR A 37 -9.59 17.87 4.10
CA THR A 37 -8.51 17.39 3.21
C THR A 37 -9.01 16.31 2.26
N TYR A 38 -9.99 15.52 2.69
CA TYR A 38 -10.51 14.36 1.96
C TYR A 38 -12.04 14.41 1.81
N PRO A 39 -12.60 15.50 1.21
CA PRO A 39 -14.06 15.77 1.24
C PRO A 39 -14.90 14.71 0.53
N ASP A 40 -14.31 13.97 -0.40
CA ASP A 40 -14.94 12.88 -1.16
C ASP A 40 -14.79 11.49 -0.51
N GLY A 41 -14.19 11.42 0.70
CA GLY A 41 -13.93 10.15 1.37
C GLY A 41 -12.87 9.29 0.71
N THR A 42 -12.00 9.89 -0.12
CA THR A 42 -10.85 9.23 -0.75
C THR A 42 -9.54 9.89 -0.36
N PRO A 43 -8.40 9.18 -0.33
CA PRO A 43 -7.11 9.78 -0.01
C PRO A 43 -6.44 10.46 -1.22
N GLY A 44 -7.19 10.84 -2.25
CA GLY A 44 -6.67 11.45 -3.48
C GLY A 44 -5.77 12.67 -3.25
N ALA A 45 -6.10 13.51 -2.25
CA ALA A 45 -5.33 14.70 -1.88
C ALA A 45 -4.05 14.39 -1.09
N HIS A 46 -3.85 13.14 -0.62
CA HIS A 46 -2.61 12.77 0.09
C HIS A 46 -1.40 12.91 -0.81
N ALA A 47 -0.56 13.90 -0.52
CA ALA A 47 0.58 14.28 -1.32
C ALA A 47 1.90 14.10 -0.58
N VAL A 48 2.95 13.79 -1.32
CA VAL A 48 4.32 13.72 -0.81
C VAL A 48 5.17 14.82 -1.44
N VAL A 49 6.16 15.28 -0.67
CA VAL A 49 7.20 16.20 -1.16
C VAL A 49 8.36 15.38 -1.68
N TYR A 50 8.92 15.74 -2.83
CA TYR A 50 10.13 15.15 -3.40
C TYR A 50 11.03 16.23 -4.01
N ALA A 51 12.30 15.92 -4.20
CA ALA A 51 13.27 16.80 -4.85
C ALA A 51 13.54 16.30 -6.27
N PRO A 52 12.97 16.91 -7.34
CA PRO A 52 13.09 16.42 -8.72
C PRO A 52 14.53 16.24 -9.18
N ALA A 53 15.40 17.19 -8.86
CA ALA A 53 16.82 17.14 -9.26
C ALA A 53 17.57 15.88 -8.79
N ARG A 54 17.14 15.25 -7.70
CA ARG A 54 17.74 13.99 -7.23
C ARG A 54 17.47 12.82 -8.18
N TRP A 55 16.45 12.91 -9.01
CA TRP A 55 16.01 11.88 -9.94
C TRP A 55 16.56 12.08 -11.37
N ALA A 56 17.45 13.05 -11.59
CA ALA A 56 18.03 13.34 -12.90
C ALA A 56 18.63 12.11 -13.63
N PRO A 57 19.20 11.09 -12.94
CA PRO A 57 19.69 9.89 -13.61
C PRO A 57 18.59 8.91 -14.08
N ILE A 58 17.31 9.17 -13.73
CA ILE A 58 16.21 8.25 -14.01
C ILE A 58 15.53 8.59 -15.34
N THR A 59 15.41 7.59 -16.20
CA THR A 59 14.78 7.71 -17.51
C THR A 59 14.03 6.40 -17.84
N PRO A 60 12.86 6.45 -18.55
CA PRO A 60 12.15 7.66 -19.00
C PRO A 60 11.51 8.41 -17.83
N TRP A 61 11.49 9.75 -17.87
CA TRP A 61 10.88 10.57 -16.80
C TRP A 61 9.42 10.89 -17.14
N PRO A 62 8.44 10.62 -16.25
CA PRO A 62 7.03 10.88 -16.50
C PRO A 62 6.75 12.38 -16.66
N ALA A 63 6.06 12.77 -17.74
CA ALA A 63 5.74 14.17 -18.04
C ALA A 63 4.85 14.85 -16.98
N GLY A 64 4.06 14.05 -16.23
CA GLY A 64 3.20 14.56 -15.15
C GLY A 64 3.93 14.86 -13.84
N LEU A 65 5.21 14.50 -13.69
CA LEU A 65 6.06 14.93 -12.58
C LEU A 65 6.80 16.22 -12.94
N ALA A 66 7.15 17.03 -11.92
CA ALA A 66 8.00 18.19 -12.14
C ALA A 66 9.31 17.75 -12.81
N PRO A 67 9.81 18.50 -13.82
CA PRO A 67 11.01 18.13 -14.56
C PRO A 67 12.23 18.02 -13.65
N THR A 68 13.14 17.12 -13.95
CA THR A 68 14.35 16.90 -13.13
C THR A 68 15.29 18.10 -13.08
N SER A 69 15.12 19.08 -13.98
CA SER A 69 15.78 20.39 -13.96
C SER A 69 15.15 21.39 -12.98
N HIS A 70 13.98 21.04 -12.38
CA HIS A 70 13.31 21.94 -11.42
C HIS A 70 14.17 22.11 -10.16
N ALA A 71 14.48 23.37 -9.85
CA ALA A 71 15.21 23.73 -8.65
C ALA A 71 14.27 23.82 -7.44
N GLY A 72 14.52 23.00 -6.43
CA GLY A 72 13.72 22.95 -5.21
C GLY A 72 12.85 21.72 -5.10
N ASP A 73 11.91 21.78 -4.16
CA ASP A 73 11.00 20.69 -3.88
C ASP A 73 9.74 20.82 -4.74
N ALA A 74 9.20 19.68 -5.13
CA ALA A 74 7.90 19.55 -5.75
C ALA A 74 6.99 18.67 -4.89
N ARG A 75 5.68 18.72 -5.14
CA ARG A 75 4.68 17.87 -4.51
C ARG A 75 3.96 17.06 -5.58
N VAL A 76 3.54 15.87 -5.21
CA VAL A 76 2.66 15.05 -6.04
C VAL A 76 1.69 14.29 -5.14
N SER A 77 0.41 14.39 -5.44
CA SER A 77 -0.69 13.73 -4.72
C SER A 77 -0.97 12.32 -5.26
N ARG A 78 -1.76 11.54 -4.53
CA ARG A 78 -2.25 10.23 -5.03
C ARG A 78 -3.07 10.42 -6.32
N ALA A 79 -3.94 11.41 -6.38
CA ALA A 79 -4.76 11.68 -7.57
C ALA A 79 -3.90 12.00 -8.81
N GLU A 80 -2.86 12.84 -8.66
CA GLU A 80 -1.93 13.14 -9.75
C GLU A 80 -1.15 11.90 -10.20
N VAL A 81 -0.64 11.09 -9.26
CA VAL A 81 0.05 9.83 -9.60
C VAL A 81 -0.89 8.86 -10.31
N THR A 82 -2.15 8.75 -9.86
CA THR A 82 -3.16 7.93 -10.54
C THR A 82 -3.36 8.38 -11.99
N GLY A 83 -3.42 9.69 -12.24
CA GLY A 83 -3.50 10.26 -13.60
C GLY A 83 -2.28 9.91 -14.46
N ILE A 84 -1.07 10.02 -13.90
CA ILE A 84 0.17 9.65 -14.59
C ILE A 84 0.19 8.15 -14.92
N VAL A 85 -0.23 7.31 -13.96
CA VAL A 85 -0.31 5.86 -14.17
C VAL A 85 -1.35 5.52 -15.22
N ALA A 86 -2.54 6.12 -15.19
CA ALA A 86 -3.58 5.90 -16.19
C ALA A 86 -3.09 6.23 -17.61
N ASP A 87 -2.38 7.35 -17.77
CA ASP A 87 -1.76 7.73 -19.03
C ASP A 87 -0.68 6.72 -19.45
N GLY A 88 0.19 6.34 -18.53
CA GLY A 88 1.25 5.35 -18.77
C GLY A 88 0.70 3.99 -19.18
N LEU A 89 -0.35 3.49 -18.51
CA LEU A 89 -0.97 2.20 -18.86
C LEU A 89 -1.62 2.25 -20.26
N ARG A 90 -2.31 3.34 -20.59
CA ARG A 90 -2.94 3.51 -21.91
C ARG A 90 -1.91 3.53 -23.06
N ARG A 91 -0.71 4.04 -22.82
CA ARG A 91 0.41 4.10 -23.79
C ARG A 91 1.36 2.91 -23.70
N GLU A 92 1.10 1.95 -22.82
CA GLU A 92 2.02 0.85 -22.49
C GLU A 92 3.39 1.34 -21.97
N ALA A 93 3.44 2.56 -21.43
CA ALA A 93 4.62 3.18 -20.84
C ALA A 93 4.76 2.77 -19.35
N PHE A 94 4.82 1.47 -19.09
CA PHE A 94 4.81 0.90 -17.73
C PHE A 94 5.95 1.40 -16.85
N ARG A 95 7.12 1.72 -17.43
CA ARG A 95 8.26 2.28 -16.68
C ARG A 95 7.95 3.68 -16.17
N GLU A 96 7.28 4.52 -16.94
CA GLU A 96 6.85 5.85 -16.47
C GLU A 96 5.85 5.73 -15.31
N ALA A 97 4.88 4.82 -15.42
CA ALA A 97 3.95 4.51 -14.34
C ALA A 97 4.68 4.04 -13.08
N LEU A 98 5.63 3.10 -13.21
CA LEU A 98 6.46 2.64 -12.10
C LEU A 98 7.27 3.78 -11.46
N ILE A 99 7.91 4.64 -12.25
CA ILE A 99 8.72 5.76 -11.76
C ILE A 99 7.84 6.70 -10.93
N ALA A 100 6.65 7.07 -11.42
CA ALA A 100 5.75 7.96 -10.71
C ALA A 100 5.34 7.38 -9.34
N THR A 101 4.96 6.11 -9.30
CA THR A 101 4.59 5.42 -8.04
C THR A 101 5.76 5.27 -7.08
N TYR A 102 6.97 5.04 -7.61
CA TYR A 102 8.18 4.90 -6.83
C TYR A 102 8.61 6.24 -6.21
N VAL A 103 8.58 7.33 -6.99
CA VAL A 103 8.87 8.70 -6.51
C VAL A 103 7.90 9.10 -5.40
N TRP A 104 6.59 8.86 -5.59
CA TRP A 104 5.59 9.12 -4.56
C TRP A 104 5.86 8.28 -3.31
N GLY A 105 6.11 6.98 -3.46
CA GLY A 105 6.36 6.08 -2.33
C GLY A 105 7.65 6.39 -1.58
N LYS A 106 8.65 6.96 -2.23
CA LYS A 106 9.93 7.36 -1.63
C LYS A 106 9.86 8.71 -0.95
N GLY A 107 9.21 9.69 -1.56
CA GLY A 107 9.18 11.05 -1.09
C GLY A 107 10.59 11.67 -0.95
N LYS A 108 10.67 12.80 -0.23
CA LYS A 108 11.93 13.50 0.06
C LYS A 108 12.72 12.81 1.18
N SER A 109 12.03 12.41 2.24
CA SER A 109 12.63 11.85 3.45
C SER A 109 13.04 10.39 3.30
N GLY A 110 12.33 9.67 2.45
CA GLY A 110 12.60 8.29 2.07
C GLY A 110 12.79 7.30 3.20
N THR A 111 12.78 6.02 2.86
CA THR A 111 13.09 4.95 3.81
C THR A 111 14.59 4.97 4.19
N PRO A 112 14.97 4.75 5.46
CA PRO A 112 16.36 4.52 5.82
C PRO A 112 16.98 3.39 4.97
N GLY A 113 18.21 3.57 4.51
CA GLY A 113 18.99 2.46 3.91
C GLY A 113 19.18 2.50 2.40
N GLY A 114 18.98 3.60 1.69
CA GLY A 114 19.36 3.64 0.29
C GLY A 114 19.06 4.95 -0.45
N SER A 115 19.86 5.22 -1.48
CA SER A 115 19.53 6.24 -2.47
C SER A 115 18.33 5.74 -3.30
N GLY A 116 17.20 6.44 -3.21
CA GLY A 116 16.01 6.12 -4.02
C GLY A 116 16.33 6.00 -5.51
N PRO A 117 17.02 6.97 -6.13
CA PRO A 117 17.41 6.89 -7.53
C PRO A 117 18.30 5.68 -7.88
N SER A 118 19.30 5.36 -7.05
CA SER A 118 20.18 4.23 -7.30
C SER A 118 19.42 2.89 -7.28
N THR A 119 18.50 2.71 -6.31
CA THR A 119 17.69 1.49 -6.23
C THR A 119 16.73 1.40 -7.41
N LEU A 120 16.04 2.51 -7.74
CA LEU A 120 15.15 2.53 -8.88
C LEU A 120 15.91 2.26 -10.19
N GLY A 121 17.09 2.84 -10.38
CA GLY A 121 17.94 2.58 -11.54
C GLY A 121 18.28 1.10 -11.72
N LYS A 122 18.56 0.38 -10.62
CA LYS A 122 18.78 -1.07 -10.66
C LYS A 122 17.52 -1.85 -11.05
N ILE A 123 16.36 -1.45 -10.55
CA ILE A 123 15.07 -2.04 -10.92
C ILE A 123 14.82 -1.83 -12.42
N LEU A 124 15.01 -0.59 -12.91
CA LEU A 124 14.80 -0.23 -14.31
C LEU A 124 15.77 -0.93 -15.27
N ALA A 125 16.96 -1.35 -14.78
CA ALA A 125 17.93 -2.10 -15.58
C ALA A 125 17.61 -3.59 -15.71
N ALA A 126 16.60 -4.12 -14.99
CA ALA A 126 16.24 -5.53 -15.10
C ALA A 126 15.65 -5.84 -16.48
N ALA A 127 16.21 -6.84 -17.16
CA ALA A 127 15.85 -7.17 -18.54
C ALA A 127 14.39 -7.63 -18.71
N ASN A 128 13.80 -8.22 -17.66
CA ASN A 128 12.44 -8.73 -17.69
C ASN A 128 11.41 -7.72 -17.17
N LEU A 129 11.79 -6.50 -16.80
CA LEU A 129 10.91 -5.55 -16.09
C LEU A 129 9.63 -5.26 -16.88
N ASP A 130 9.73 -4.89 -18.17
CA ASP A 130 8.57 -4.52 -18.96
C ASP A 130 7.57 -5.68 -19.09
N ALA A 131 8.07 -6.89 -19.34
CA ALA A 131 7.24 -8.08 -19.43
C ALA A 131 6.52 -8.38 -18.10
N VAL A 132 7.22 -8.23 -16.98
CA VAL A 132 6.66 -8.47 -15.65
C VAL A 132 5.62 -7.40 -15.28
N LEU A 133 5.88 -6.13 -15.57
CA LEU A 133 4.91 -5.05 -15.34
C LEU A 133 3.65 -5.25 -16.20
N ALA A 134 3.79 -5.51 -17.49
CA ALA A 134 2.67 -5.79 -18.40
C ALA A 134 1.86 -7.00 -17.90
N ALA A 135 2.51 -8.12 -17.57
CA ALA A 135 1.85 -9.31 -17.06
C ALA A 135 1.12 -9.05 -15.73
N SER A 136 1.68 -8.21 -14.86
CA SER A 136 1.03 -7.86 -13.58
C SER A 136 -0.22 -7.00 -13.80
N VAL A 137 -0.20 -6.07 -14.76
CA VAL A 137 -1.37 -5.26 -15.13
C VAL A 137 -2.46 -6.13 -15.75
N THR A 138 -2.11 -7.06 -16.64
CA THR A 138 -3.05 -8.03 -17.20
C THR A 138 -3.66 -8.90 -16.11
N ALA A 139 -2.83 -9.44 -15.20
CA ALA A 139 -3.33 -10.23 -14.06
C ALA A 139 -4.27 -9.41 -13.16
N LEU A 140 -3.96 -8.12 -12.92
CA LEU A 140 -4.81 -7.23 -12.14
C LEU A 140 -6.18 -7.03 -12.78
N CYS A 141 -6.23 -6.85 -14.10
CA CYS A 141 -7.49 -6.68 -14.83
C CYS A 141 -8.35 -7.95 -14.88
N GLU A 142 -7.72 -9.11 -15.03
CA GLU A 142 -8.41 -10.36 -15.28
C GLU A 142 -8.72 -11.18 -14.03
N ARG A 143 -7.79 -11.18 -13.05
CA ARG A 143 -7.81 -12.06 -11.89
C ARG A 143 -7.72 -11.35 -10.56
N GLY A 144 -7.41 -10.04 -10.57
CA GLY A 144 -7.39 -9.21 -9.36
C GLY A 144 -6.02 -9.06 -8.70
N ALA A 145 -6.05 -8.41 -7.53
CA ALA A 145 -4.87 -7.88 -6.86
C ALA A 145 -3.87 -8.96 -6.40
N VAL A 146 -4.34 -10.12 -5.93
CA VAL A 146 -3.48 -11.20 -5.39
C VAL A 146 -2.70 -11.89 -6.51
N ASP A 147 -3.32 -12.12 -7.66
CA ASP A 147 -2.65 -12.68 -8.83
C ASP A 147 -1.61 -11.70 -9.38
N ALA A 148 -1.95 -10.41 -9.47
CA ALA A 148 -1.01 -9.38 -9.88
C ALA A 148 0.20 -9.28 -8.91
N TYR A 149 -0.05 -9.39 -7.60
CA TYR A 149 0.99 -9.47 -6.58
C TYR A 149 1.90 -10.69 -6.82
N THR A 150 1.31 -11.85 -7.12
CA THR A 150 2.03 -13.11 -7.37
C THR A 150 2.99 -12.97 -8.56
N VAL A 151 2.56 -12.31 -9.64
CA VAL A 151 3.40 -12.02 -10.81
C VAL A 151 4.63 -11.16 -10.43
N LEU A 152 4.47 -10.18 -9.55
CA LEU A 152 5.55 -9.28 -9.13
C LEU A 152 6.44 -9.87 -8.04
N HIS A 153 5.93 -10.82 -7.25
CA HIS A 153 6.65 -11.35 -6.09
C HIS A 153 7.96 -12.04 -6.49
N LYS A 154 9.08 -11.47 -6.09
CA LYS A 154 10.45 -11.95 -6.40
C LYS A 154 10.80 -11.97 -7.89
N ALA A 155 9.99 -11.37 -8.76
CA ALA A 155 10.22 -11.39 -10.21
C ALA A 155 11.33 -10.42 -10.66
N VAL A 156 11.51 -9.30 -9.95
CA VAL A 156 12.50 -8.27 -10.28
C VAL A 156 13.37 -7.97 -9.04
N PRO A 157 14.69 -8.16 -9.12
CA PRO A 157 15.60 -7.88 -7.99
C PRO A 157 15.48 -6.43 -7.49
N GLY A 158 15.33 -6.27 -6.18
CA GLY A 158 15.21 -4.95 -5.54
C GLY A 158 13.82 -4.30 -5.63
N PHE A 159 12.90 -4.86 -6.41
CA PHE A 159 11.51 -4.41 -6.49
C PHE A 159 10.65 -5.19 -5.51
N GLY A 160 10.79 -4.86 -4.23
CA GLY A 160 10.08 -5.54 -3.14
C GLY A 160 8.63 -5.06 -2.93
N PRO A 161 7.86 -5.80 -2.10
CA PRO A 161 6.43 -5.56 -1.86
C PRO A 161 6.08 -4.13 -1.45
N SER A 162 6.89 -3.48 -0.61
CA SER A 162 6.64 -2.09 -0.19
C SER A 162 6.55 -1.09 -1.35
N PHE A 163 7.16 -1.41 -2.51
CA PHE A 163 7.09 -0.57 -3.70
C PHE A 163 6.16 -1.13 -4.77
N PHE A 164 6.16 -2.42 -5.02
CA PHE A 164 5.28 -2.94 -6.05
C PHE A 164 3.80 -2.95 -5.64
N THR A 165 3.46 -2.99 -4.34
CA THR A 165 2.07 -2.78 -3.93
C THR A 165 1.60 -1.35 -4.17
N LYS A 166 2.50 -0.35 -4.14
CA LYS A 166 2.18 1.02 -4.59
C LYS A 166 1.88 1.05 -6.09
N PHE A 167 2.71 0.38 -6.90
CA PHE A 167 2.42 0.26 -8.34
C PHE A 167 1.06 -0.41 -8.59
N LEU A 168 0.76 -1.54 -7.92
CA LEU A 168 -0.53 -2.20 -8.04
C LEU A 168 -1.69 -1.33 -7.57
N TYR A 169 -1.53 -0.62 -6.45
CA TYR A 169 -2.54 0.31 -5.94
C TYR A 169 -2.91 1.37 -6.99
N PHE A 170 -1.92 2.09 -7.50
CA PHE A 170 -2.18 3.14 -8.49
C PHE A 170 -2.70 2.57 -9.82
N ALA A 171 -2.20 1.41 -10.24
CA ALA A 171 -2.76 0.71 -11.41
C ALA A 171 -4.23 0.31 -11.19
N GLY A 172 -4.56 -0.20 -10.00
CA GLY A 172 -5.94 -0.53 -9.64
C GLY A 172 -6.86 0.70 -9.61
N GLN A 173 -6.38 1.84 -9.14
CA GLN A 173 -7.13 3.11 -9.20
C GLN A 173 -7.34 3.58 -10.64
N ALA A 174 -6.38 3.36 -11.52
CA ALA A 174 -6.44 3.71 -12.93
C ALA A 174 -7.30 2.75 -13.78
N LEU A 175 -7.60 1.56 -13.27
CA LEU A 175 -8.31 0.49 -13.97
C LEU A 175 -9.65 0.19 -13.26
N PRO A 176 -10.73 0.93 -13.56
CA PRO A 176 -12.01 0.81 -12.85
C PRO A 176 -12.67 -0.56 -12.96
N THR A 177 -12.30 -1.34 -13.97
CA THR A 177 -12.85 -2.69 -14.23
C THR A 177 -12.11 -3.82 -13.53
N ALA A 178 -10.99 -3.52 -12.83
CA ALA A 178 -10.27 -4.56 -12.09
C ALA A 178 -11.17 -5.19 -11.00
N PRO A 179 -11.10 -6.53 -10.79
CA PRO A 179 -11.92 -7.22 -9.80
C PRO A 179 -11.64 -6.76 -8.36
N ASP A 180 -12.66 -6.88 -7.49
CA ASP A 180 -12.49 -6.73 -6.05
C ASP A 180 -11.90 -8.01 -5.42
N PRO A 181 -11.17 -7.90 -4.30
CA PRO A 181 -10.82 -6.66 -3.60
C PRO A 181 -9.78 -5.81 -4.34
N ARG A 182 -10.00 -4.49 -4.35
CA ARG A 182 -9.05 -3.54 -4.95
C ARG A 182 -7.69 -3.61 -4.24
N PRO A 183 -6.57 -3.45 -4.98
CA PRO A 183 -5.26 -3.44 -4.37
C PRO A 183 -5.09 -2.25 -3.42
N LEU A 184 -4.48 -2.52 -2.27
CA LEU A 184 -4.09 -1.54 -1.27
C LEU A 184 -2.58 -1.59 -1.07
N ILE A 185 -2.01 -0.51 -0.55
CA ILE A 185 -0.59 -0.45 -0.25
C ILE A 185 -0.31 -1.27 1.01
N LEU A 186 0.65 -2.18 0.91
CA LEU A 186 1.22 -2.87 2.07
C LEU A 186 2.69 -2.48 2.19
N ASP A 187 3.01 -1.76 3.25
CA ASP A 187 4.38 -1.37 3.57
C ASP A 187 4.73 -1.69 5.03
N ARG A 188 5.96 -1.35 5.41
CA ARG A 188 6.46 -1.61 6.76
C ARG A 188 5.57 -1.01 7.84
N VAL A 189 5.04 0.22 7.63
CA VAL A 189 4.23 0.89 8.64
C VAL A 189 2.93 0.14 8.87
N LEU A 190 2.23 -0.21 7.80
CA LEU A 190 0.97 -0.95 7.87
C LEU A 190 1.17 -2.37 8.39
N SER A 191 2.24 -3.06 7.96
CA SER A 191 2.58 -4.38 8.50
C SER A 191 2.78 -4.34 10.01
N LEU A 192 3.50 -3.33 10.54
CA LEU A 192 3.70 -3.18 11.98
C LEU A 192 2.39 -2.85 12.72
N ARG A 193 1.43 -2.13 12.10
CA ARG A 193 0.10 -1.93 12.69
C ARG A 193 -0.66 -3.24 12.84
N LEU A 194 -0.69 -4.04 11.77
CA LEU A 194 -1.36 -5.34 11.80
C LEU A 194 -0.65 -6.32 12.73
N ARG A 195 0.67 -6.28 12.80
CA ARG A 195 1.45 -7.05 13.78
C ARG A 195 1.02 -6.76 15.21
N ALA A 196 0.87 -5.48 15.57
CA ALA A 196 0.45 -5.09 16.90
C ALA A 196 -0.97 -5.59 17.21
N LEU A 197 -1.90 -5.46 16.26
CA LEU A 197 -3.27 -6.00 16.39
C LEU A 197 -3.27 -7.52 16.54
N ALA A 198 -2.56 -8.24 15.67
CA ALA A 198 -2.43 -9.70 15.72
C ALA A 198 -1.84 -10.19 17.04
N ALA A 199 -0.79 -9.50 17.54
CA ALA A 199 -0.16 -9.83 18.81
C ALA A 199 -1.10 -9.61 20.00
N ALA A 200 -1.87 -8.50 20.01
CA ALA A 200 -2.87 -8.25 21.05
C ALA A 200 -3.94 -9.34 21.09
N LEU A 201 -4.52 -9.69 19.94
CA LEU A 201 -5.49 -10.78 19.82
C LEU A 201 -4.91 -12.15 20.16
N GLY A 202 -3.66 -12.40 19.76
CA GLY A 202 -2.97 -13.66 20.05
C GLY A 202 -2.76 -13.86 21.55
N ARG A 203 -2.40 -12.82 22.28
CA ARG A 203 -2.29 -12.83 23.75
C ARG A 203 -3.64 -13.03 24.42
N GLU A 204 -4.63 -12.22 24.07
CA GLU A 204 -5.98 -12.29 24.63
C GLU A 204 -6.61 -13.68 24.48
N THR A 205 -6.41 -14.31 23.32
CA THR A 205 -7.00 -15.61 23.00
C THR A 205 -6.13 -16.81 23.39
N GLY A 206 -4.91 -16.56 23.88
CA GLY A 206 -3.94 -17.61 24.22
C GLY A 206 -3.36 -18.37 23.01
N VAL A 207 -3.65 -17.95 21.77
CA VAL A 207 -3.15 -18.61 20.54
C VAL A 207 -1.70 -18.22 20.26
N ASP A 208 -1.31 -17.00 20.57
CA ASP A 208 0.05 -16.46 20.42
C ASP A 208 0.41 -15.59 21.64
N PRO A 209 0.59 -16.17 22.84
CA PRO A 209 0.81 -15.41 24.08
C PRO A 209 2.04 -14.50 24.02
N GLU A 210 3.07 -14.92 23.30
CA GLU A 210 4.35 -14.20 23.17
C GLU A 210 4.41 -13.28 21.95
N GLY A 211 3.40 -13.29 21.05
CA GLY A 211 3.38 -12.51 19.82
C GLY A 211 4.40 -12.96 18.76
N THR A 212 4.98 -14.15 18.92
CA THR A 212 6.02 -14.67 18.01
C THR A 212 5.46 -15.05 16.62
N VAL A 213 4.21 -15.49 16.57
CA VAL A 213 3.51 -15.78 15.33
C VAL A 213 3.16 -14.49 14.61
N ALA A 214 2.60 -13.51 15.32
CA ALA A 214 2.32 -12.18 14.77
C ALA A 214 3.60 -11.53 14.19
N ALA A 215 4.73 -11.64 14.90
CA ALA A 215 6.02 -11.12 14.43
C ALA A 215 6.52 -11.81 13.17
N TRP A 216 6.20 -13.09 13.01
CA TRP A 216 6.59 -13.86 11.81
C TRP A 216 5.73 -13.52 10.60
N VAL A 217 4.41 -13.51 10.76
CA VAL A 217 3.49 -13.32 9.61
C VAL A 217 3.41 -11.86 9.17
N TRP A 218 3.55 -10.91 10.10
CA TRP A 218 3.61 -9.48 9.84
C TRP A 218 5.03 -8.97 10.01
N ALA A 219 5.96 -9.57 9.25
CA ALA A 219 7.35 -9.13 9.16
C ALA A 219 7.45 -7.70 8.56
N GLU A 220 8.62 -7.11 8.62
CA GLU A 220 8.83 -5.73 8.12
C GLU A 220 8.93 -5.66 6.58
N TRP A 221 9.15 -6.79 5.92
CA TRP A 221 9.30 -6.92 4.46
C TRP A 221 9.06 -8.38 4.02
N ASP A 222 9.06 -8.60 2.71
CA ASP A 222 8.99 -9.92 2.05
C ASP A 222 7.71 -10.72 2.38
N TRP A 223 6.57 -10.05 2.33
CA TRP A 223 5.27 -10.71 2.52
C TRP A 223 4.95 -11.60 1.33
N THR A 224 4.40 -12.79 1.62
CA THR A 224 3.97 -13.75 0.59
C THR A 224 2.66 -13.30 -0.08
N PRO A 225 2.31 -13.82 -1.28
CA PRO A 225 1.00 -13.57 -1.89
C PRO A 225 -0.17 -13.91 -0.96
N HIS A 226 -0.09 -15.03 -0.23
CA HIS A 226 -1.10 -15.38 0.77
C HIS A 226 -1.22 -14.32 1.88
N ARG A 227 -0.09 -13.77 2.37
CA ARG A 227 -0.11 -12.70 3.38
C ARG A 227 -0.73 -11.41 2.84
N TYR A 228 -0.51 -11.11 1.56
CA TYR A 228 -1.16 -9.98 0.91
C TYR A 228 -2.68 -10.19 0.74
N ASP A 229 -3.12 -11.40 0.45
CA ASP A 229 -4.54 -11.77 0.40
C ASP A 229 -5.22 -11.58 1.78
N VAL A 230 -4.60 -12.09 2.86
CA VAL A 230 -5.07 -11.86 4.24
C VAL A 230 -5.15 -10.36 4.55
N TYR A 231 -4.14 -9.58 4.13
CA TYR A 231 -4.13 -8.13 4.29
C TYR A 231 -5.32 -7.45 3.60
N LEU A 232 -5.53 -7.74 2.32
CA LEU A 232 -6.63 -7.17 1.55
C LEU A 232 -7.98 -7.54 2.15
N SER A 233 -8.17 -8.82 2.46
CA SER A 233 -9.41 -9.33 3.07
C SER A 233 -9.73 -8.62 4.38
N PHE A 234 -8.74 -8.47 5.27
CA PHE A 234 -8.88 -7.75 6.52
C PHE A 234 -9.20 -6.27 6.31
N MET A 235 -8.42 -5.57 5.48
CA MET A 235 -8.57 -4.13 5.29
C MET A 235 -9.92 -3.76 4.65
N HIS A 236 -10.37 -4.52 3.65
CA HIS A 236 -11.67 -4.31 3.04
C HIS A 236 -12.83 -4.63 4.00
N ALA A 237 -12.70 -5.65 4.84
CA ALA A 237 -13.70 -5.96 5.88
C ALA A 237 -13.74 -4.87 6.96
N ALA A 238 -12.58 -4.41 7.43
CA ALA A 238 -12.46 -3.32 8.40
C ALA A 238 -13.00 -1.99 7.85
N ALA A 239 -12.80 -1.71 6.56
CA ALA A 239 -13.38 -0.54 5.91
C ALA A 239 -14.92 -0.60 5.89
N ARG A 240 -15.50 -1.78 5.63
CA ARG A 240 -16.96 -1.98 5.74
C ARG A 240 -17.46 -1.83 7.17
N GLN A 241 -16.70 -2.32 8.15
CA GLN A 241 -17.06 -2.17 9.57
C GLN A 241 -17.12 -0.69 9.96
N ILE A 242 -16.10 0.09 9.65
CA ILE A 242 -16.04 1.50 10.04
C ILE A 242 -17.03 2.36 9.26
N ALA A 243 -17.34 2.03 8.01
CA ALA A 243 -18.36 2.73 7.21
C ALA A 243 -19.77 2.68 7.85
N GLY A 244 -20.02 1.71 8.73
CA GLY A 244 -21.22 1.62 9.54
C GLY A 244 -21.25 2.56 10.76
N THR A 245 -20.17 3.31 11.03
CA THR A 245 -20.10 4.23 12.17
C THR A 245 -20.46 5.66 11.77
N PRO A 246 -21.20 6.42 12.60
CA PRO A 246 -21.59 7.79 12.26
C PRO A 246 -20.42 8.78 12.07
N ALA A 247 -19.27 8.46 12.67
CA ALA A 247 -18.08 9.31 12.63
C ALA A 247 -17.18 9.06 11.41
N TRP A 248 -17.58 8.23 10.45
CA TRP A 248 -16.82 7.92 9.25
C TRP A 248 -17.65 8.20 7.99
N PRO A 249 -17.06 8.73 6.89
CA PRO A 249 -17.84 9.06 5.70
C PRO A 249 -18.43 7.79 5.06
N SER A 250 -19.73 7.81 4.78
CA SER A 250 -20.46 6.66 4.24
C SER A 250 -19.98 6.20 2.86
N GLY A 251 -19.34 7.09 2.09
CA GLY A 251 -18.77 6.80 0.77
C GLY A 251 -17.27 6.54 0.78
N ALA A 252 -16.66 6.41 1.97
CA ALA A 252 -15.22 6.24 2.07
C ALA A 252 -14.73 4.94 1.43
N THR A 253 -13.68 5.05 0.66
CA THR A 253 -13.00 3.92 0.04
C THR A 253 -12.05 3.22 1.04
N PRO A 254 -11.75 1.91 0.87
CA PRO A 254 -10.85 1.17 1.78
C PRO A 254 -9.46 1.78 1.92
N ASP A 255 -8.97 2.47 0.91
CA ASP A 255 -7.67 3.16 0.94
C ASP A 255 -7.67 4.46 1.78
N LEU A 256 -8.85 5.02 2.13
CA LEU A 256 -8.91 6.05 3.16
C LEU A 256 -8.58 5.48 4.54
N LEU A 257 -9.09 4.30 4.87
CA LEU A 257 -8.69 3.58 6.10
C LEU A 257 -7.19 3.26 6.10
N GLU A 258 -6.65 2.78 4.97
CA GLU A 258 -5.21 2.54 4.80
C GLU A 258 -4.42 3.82 5.09
N CYS A 259 -4.81 4.95 4.49
CA CYS A 259 -4.18 6.25 4.67
C CYS A 259 -4.23 6.71 6.13
N ALA A 260 -5.36 6.57 6.81
CA ALA A 260 -5.53 6.91 8.22
C ALA A 260 -4.62 6.06 9.12
N LEU A 261 -4.58 4.75 8.93
CA LEU A 261 -3.71 3.84 9.69
C LEU A 261 -2.23 4.12 9.42
N PHE A 262 -1.84 4.37 8.17
CA PHE A 262 -0.48 4.78 7.83
C PHE A 262 -0.10 6.07 8.55
N GLY A 263 -0.98 7.08 8.53
CA GLY A 263 -0.81 8.36 9.21
C GLY A 263 -0.81 8.29 10.74
N GLY A 264 -1.04 7.11 11.32
CA GLY A 264 -0.99 6.90 12.76
C GLY A 264 -2.26 7.30 13.50
N ALA A 265 -3.41 7.31 12.82
CA ALA A 265 -4.71 7.58 13.43
C ALA A 265 -4.98 6.68 14.64
N TRP A 266 -4.53 5.43 14.56
CA TRP A 266 -4.60 4.46 15.65
C TRP A 266 -3.38 3.55 15.66
N ARG A 267 -3.00 3.11 16.87
CA ARG A 267 -1.96 2.10 17.11
C ARG A 267 -2.45 1.17 18.21
N ALA A 268 -2.46 -0.13 17.97
CA ALA A 268 -2.71 -1.09 19.04
C ALA A 268 -1.66 -0.87 20.15
N THR A 269 -2.13 -0.71 21.37
CA THR A 269 -1.28 -0.72 22.57
C THR A 269 -0.84 -2.16 22.81
N GLY A 270 0.46 -2.40 22.82
CA GLY A 270 1.08 -3.72 23.00
C GLY A 270 1.02 -4.23 24.42
#